data_3e51d2e7c1678aaa2b77be70fd4f1ac8
#
_entry.id   3e51d2e7c1678aaa2b77be70fd4f1ac8
#
_cell.length_a   1.000
_cell.length_b   1.000
_cell.length_c   1.000
_cell.angle_alpha   90.00
_cell.angle_beta   90.00
_cell.angle_gamma   90.00
#
_symmetry.space_group_name_H-M   'P 1'
#
loop_
_entity.id
_entity.type
_entity.pdbx_description
1 polymer ?
#
loop_
_entity_poly.entity_id
_entity_poly.type
_entity_poly.pdbx_seq_one_letter_code
_entity_poly.pdbx_strand_id
1 'polypeptide(L)'
;MIRNHLKEWRARQAQRGISKATLARRIRVNRSYVTKLEQGKAVPSLQVALQLAEYFGCTVDQLFELQDETTLELSHDNMLPNRHHHED
;
A
#
# COMPACT_ATOMS: atom_id res chain seq x y z
N MET A 1 10.71 4.35 0.86
CA MET A 1 10.33 3.00 0.46
C MET A 1 8.90 2.71 0.90
N ILE A 2 8.16 1.98 0.09
CA ILE A 2 6.79 1.65 0.42
C ILE A 2 6.68 0.16 0.69
N ARG A 3 6.17 -0.17 1.86
CA ARG A 3 5.86 -1.53 2.23
C ARG A 3 4.39 -1.78 1.95
N ASN A 4 4.05 -2.94 1.40
CA ASN A 4 2.67 -3.22 1.11
C ASN A 4 2.21 -4.52 1.75
N HIS A 5 0.91 -4.63 1.94
CA HIS A 5 0.27 -5.79 2.54
C HIS A 5 -0.69 -6.45 1.56
N LEU A 6 -0.47 -6.26 0.26
CA LEU A 6 -1.40 -6.78 -0.76
C LEU A 6 -1.55 -8.29 -0.69
N LYS A 7 -0.44 -8.99 -0.47
CA LYS A 7 -0.49 -10.44 -0.42
C LYS A 7 -1.38 -10.92 0.73
N GLU A 8 -1.24 -10.27 1.88
CA GLU A 8 -2.05 -10.63 3.04
C GLU A 8 -3.53 -10.33 2.80
N TRP A 9 -3.84 -9.18 2.23
CA TRP A 9 -5.22 -8.83 1.94
C TRP A 9 -5.81 -9.74 0.89
N ARG A 10 -5.03 -10.09 -0.12
CA ARG A 10 -5.47 -11.02 -1.15
C ARG A 10 -5.77 -12.39 -0.55
N ALA A 11 -4.93 -12.84 0.39
CA ALA A 11 -5.12 -14.13 1.05
C ALA A 11 -6.36 -14.18 1.91
N ARG A 12 -6.88 -13.04 2.36
CA ARG A 12 -8.08 -12.97 3.19
C ARG A 12 -9.36 -13.00 2.40
N GLN A 13 -9.28 -12.87 1.07
CA GLN A 13 -10.48 -12.82 0.25
C GLN A 13 -11.00 -14.23 0.03
N ALA A 14 -12.32 -14.41 0.22
CA ALA A 14 -12.96 -15.71 0.09
C ALA A 14 -12.30 -16.71 1.05
N GLN A 15 -12.58 -17.99 0.89
CA GLN A 15 -12.05 -19.01 1.81
C GLN A 15 -10.58 -19.32 1.56
N ARG A 16 -10.14 -19.21 0.32
CA ARG A 16 -8.80 -19.60 -0.08
C ARG A 16 -7.97 -18.44 -0.61
N GLY A 17 -8.48 -17.23 -0.48
CA GLY A 17 -7.85 -16.08 -1.06
C GLY A 17 -8.16 -15.98 -2.55
N ILE A 18 -7.62 -14.95 -3.19
CA ILE A 18 -7.77 -14.75 -4.62
C ILE A 18 -6.39 -14.70 -5.27
N SER A 19 -6.32 -15.12 -6.52
CA SER A 19 -5.06 -15.10 -7.26
C SER A 19 -4.70 -13.69 -7.70
N LYS A 20 -3.42 -13.51 -8.06
CA LYS A 20 -2.98 -12.25 -8.64
C LYS A 20 -3.74 -11.94 -9.93
N ALA A 21 -4.02 -12.97 -10.73
CA ALA A 21 -4.75 -12.79 -11.97
C ALA A 21 -6.17 -12.30 -11.71
N THR A 22 -6.83 -12.85 -10.70
CA THR A 22 -8.17 -12.41 -10.34
C THR A 22 -8.14 -10.95 -9.89
N LEU A 23 -7.21 -10.60 -9.01
CA LEU A 23 -7.10 -9.22 -8.56
C LEU A 23 -6.83 -8.27 -9.73
N ALA A 24 -5.91 -8.68 -10.61
CA ALA A 24 -5.56 -7.85 -11.76
C ALA A 24 -6.78 -7.55 -12.63
N ARG A 25 -7.62 -8.57 -12.87
CA ARG A 25 -8.83 -8.35 -13.63
C ARG A 25 -9.80 -7.39 -12.95
N ARG A 26 -9.90 -7.49 -11.64
CA ARG A 26 -10.84 -6.66 -10.88
C ARG A 26 -10.46 -5.19 -10.89
N ILE A 27 -9.17 -4.89 -10.86
CA ILE A 27 -8.73 -3.51 -10.88
C ILE A 27 -8.21 -3.07 -12.25
N ARG A 28 -8.34 -3.94 -13.26
CA ARG A 28 -8.06 -3.63 -14.66
C ARG A 28 -6.60 -3.29 -14.92
N VAL A 29 -5.74 -4.11 -14.38
CA VAL A 29 -4.31 -4.04 -14.66
C VAL A 29 -3.87 -5.44 -15.06
N ASN A 30 -2.63 -5.60 -15.50
CA ASN A 30 -2.17 -6.94 -15.81
C ASN A 30 -1.53 -7.60 -14.59
N ARG A 31 -1.42 -8.92 -14.65
CA ARG A 31 -0.94 -9.70 -13.54
C ARG A 31 0.49 -9.35 -13.15
N SER A 32 1.33 -9.06 -14.13
CA SER A 32 2.73 -8.72 -13.83
C SER A 32 2.83 -7.43 -13.01
N TYR A 33 1.90 -6.51 -13.22
CA TYR A 33 1.88 -5.29 -12.42
C TYR A 33 1.55 -5.59 -10.95
N VAL A 34 0.57 -6.49 -10.73
CA VAL A 34 0.26 -6.91 -9.36
C VAL A 34 1.48 -7.54 -8.71
N THR A 35 2.20 -8.39 -9.46
CA THR A 35 3.41 -9.00 -8.95
C THR A 35 4.44 -7.96 -8.55
N LYS A 36 4.64 -6.94 -9.40
CA LYS A 36 5.60 -5.88 -9.10
C LYS A 36 5.18 -5.06 -7.90
N LEU A 37 3.89 -4.79 -7.76
CA LEU A 37 3.39 -4.09 -6.57
C LEU A 37 3.70 -4.88 -5.31
N GLU A 38 3.42 -6.18 -5.32
CA GLU A 38 3.64 -7.00 -4.13
C GLU A 38 5.12 -7.12 -3.79
N GLN A 39 5.98 -7.07 -4.79
CA GLN A 39 7.42 -7.14 -4.58
C GLN A 39 8.03 -5.80 -4.20
N GLY A 40 7.24 -4.75 -4.19
CA GLY A 40 7.76 -3.42 -3.91
C GLY A 40 8.54 -2.82 -5.06
N LYS A 41 8.42 -3.38 -6.27
CA LYS A 41 9.13 -2.90 -7.45
C LYS A 41 8.36 -1.86 -8.25
N ALA A 42 7.11 -1.65 -7.89
CA ALA A 42 6.28 -0.63 -8.53
C ALA A 42 5.54 0.14 -7.45
N VAL A 43 5.36 1.42 -7.68
CA VAL A 43 4.59 2.29 -6.79
C VAL A 43 3.20 2.44 -7.42
N PRO A 44 2.13 2.18 -6.68
CA PRO A 44 0.80 2.29 -7.27
C PRO A 44 0.48 3.75 -7.56
N SER A 45 -0.27 3.97 -8.64
CA SER A 45 -0.85 5.28 -8.86
C SER A 45 -1.93 5.50 -7.79
N LEU A 46 -2.31 6.75 -7.61
CA LEU A 46 -3.40 7.06 -6.67
C LEU A 46 -4.67 6.30 -7.06
N GLN A 47 -4.97 6.26 -8.36
CA GLN A 47 -6.16 5.55 -8.81
C GLN A 47 -6.12 4.07 -8.44
N VAL A 48 -4.99 3.41 -8.69
CA VAL A 48 -4.85 2.00 -8.36
C VAL A 48 -4.94 1.78 -6.85
N ALA A 49 -4.30 2.65 -6.07
CA ALA A 49 -4.35 2.52 -4.62
C ALA A 49 -5.78 2.63 -4.10
N LEU A 50 -6.55 3.57 -4.63
CA LEU A 50 -7.94 3.75 -4.22
C LEU A 50 -8.82 2.58 -4.67
N GLN A 51 -8.57 2.05 -5.87
CA GLN A 51 -9.30 0.88 -6.34
C GLN A 51 -9.04 -0.34 -5.48
N LEU A 52 -7.79 -0.53 -5.08
CA LEU A 52 -7.44 -1.64 -4.20
C LEU A 52 -8.11 -1.49 -2.83
N ALA A 53 -8.08 -0.30 -2.28
CA ALA A 53 -8.71 -0.04 -0.98
C ALA A 53 -10.21 -0.32 -1.06
N GLU A 54 -10.84 0.13 -2.12
CA GLU A 54 -12.28 -0.11 -2.31
C GLU A 54 -12.58 -1.59 -2.46
N TYR A 55 -11.79 -2.27 -3.25
CA TYR A 55 -12.00 -3.70 -3.50
C TYR A 55 -11.89 -4.51 -2.21
N PHE A 56 -10.87 -4.22 -1.40
CA PHE A 56 -10.65 -4.97 -0.18
C PHE A 56 -11.47 -4.46 1.02
N GLY A 57 -12.13 -3.31 0.86
CA GLY A 57 -12.90 -2.73 1.95
C GLY A 57 -12.05 -2.21 3.08
N CYS A 58 -10.91 -1.62 2.74
CA CYS A 58 -9.98 -1.08 3.72
C CYS A 58 -9.50 0.29 3.28
N THR A 59 -8.60 0.87 4.04
CA THR A 59 -8.02 2.17 3.69
C THR A 59 -6.70 1.97 2.96
N VAL A 60 -6.26 3.01 2.25
CA VAL A 60 -4.99 2.93 1.52
C VAL A 60 -3.83 2.68 2.48
N ASP A 61 -3.84 3.30 3.65
CA ASP A 61 -2.76 3.13 4.61
C ASP A 61 -2.76 1.75 5.27
N GLN A 62 -3.86 1.01 5.19
CA GLN A 62 -3.86 -0.38 5.61
C GLN A 62 -3.21 -1.29 4.56
N LEU A 63 -3.18 -0.82 3.31
CA LEU A 63 -2.56 -1.57 2.21
C LEU A 63 -1.10 -1.21 2.02
N PHE A 64 -0.76 0.05 2.17
CA PHE A 64 0.58 0.56 1.87
C PHE A 64 1.07 1.41 3.03
N GLU A 65 2.31 1.18 3.42
CA GLU A 65 2.95 1.95 4.48
C GLU A 65 4.20 2.60 3.93
N LEU A 66 4.43 3.82 4.33
CA LEU A 66 5.67 4.49 4.01
C LEU A 66 6.70 4.09 5.06
N GLN A 67 7.78 3.47 4.62
CA GLN A 67 8.88 3.11 5.48
C GLN A 67 10.08 3.97 5.13
N ASP A 68 10.50 4.76 6.08
CA ASP A 68 11.59 5.69 5.89
C ASP A 68 12.38 5.76 7.17
N GLU A 69 13.62 5.28 7.12
CA GLU A 69 14.48 5.28 8.29
C GLU A 69 14.71 6.69 8.80
N THR A 70 14.81 7.64 7.89
CA THR A 70 14.98 9.03 8.28
C THR A 70 13.79 9.52 9.09
N THR A 71 12.59 9.14 8.67
CA THR A 71 11.38 9.49 9.39
C THR A 71 11.41 8.92 10.79
N LEU A 72 11.84 7.66 10.92
CA LEU A 72 11.93 7.03 12.22
C LEU A 72 12.91 7.75 13.13
N GLU A 73 14.03 8.17 12.57
CA GLU A 73 15.01 8.92 13.35
C GLU A 73 14.46 10.25 13.81
N LEU A 74 13.77 10.92 12.92
CA LEU A 74 13.18 12.22 13.24
C LEU A 74 12.07 12.12 14.25
N SER A 75 11.39 11.02 14.29
CA SER A 75 10.26 10.86 15.21
C SER A 75 10.71 10.86 16.66
N HIS A 76 11.98 10.80 16.90
CA HIS A 76 12.49 10.90 18.25
C HIS A 76 12.44 12.30 18.79
N ASP A 77 12.37 13.22 17.95
CA ASP A 77 12.39 14.63 18.33
C ASP A 77 11.05 15.15 18.63
N ASN A 78 11.57 15.02 17.67
CA ASN A 78 11.00 15.97 17.37
C ASN A 78 10.39 16.65 17.32
N MET A 79 10.35 16.54 16.97
CA MET A 79 9.87 17.22 16.42
C MET A 79 9.43 17.85 16.16
N LEU A 80 9.31 17.68 15.95
CA LEU A 80 8.85 18.41 15.21
C LEU A 80 8.32 18.94 14.96
N PRO A 81 8.09 19.05 14.97
CA PRO A 81 7.40 19.56 14.30
C PRO A 81 6.96 19.90 13.97
N ASN A 82 6.64 19.43 13.70
CA ASN A 82 6.33 19.87 13.07
C ASN A 82 5.86 20.01 12.77
N ARG A 83 5.67 19.62 12.62
CA ARG A 83 5.51 19.92 11.93
C ARG A 83 4.95 20.29 11.70
N HIS A 84 4.76 19.79 12.08
CA HIS A 84 4.58 20.39 11.77
C HIS A 84 4.20 20.93 11.59
N HIS A 85 4.00 20.50 11.68
CA HIS A 85 4.03 21.31 11.51
C HIS A 85 3.79 21.93 11.25
N HIS A 86 3.67 21.74 11.21
CA HIS A 86 3.85 22.62 11.01
C HIS A 86 3.71 23.30 10.72
N GLU A 87 3.72 23.20 10.80
CA GLU A 87 3.97 23.94 10.53
C GLU A 87 3.90 24.54 10.16
N ASP A 88 3.94 24.38 10.23
CA ASP A 88 4.28 25.03 9.80
C ASP A 88 4.20 25.48 9.58
#